data_700b4e6ffd8319793927e64bdc17dcee
#
_entry.id   700b4e6ffd8319793927e64bdc17dcee
#
_cell.length_a   1.000
_cell.length_b   1.000
_cell.length_c   1.000
_cell.angle_alpha   90.00
_cell.angle_beta   90.00
_cell.angle_gamma   90.00
#
_symmetry.space_group_name_H-M   'P 1'
#
loop_
_entity.id
_entity.type
_entity.pdbx_description
1 polymer ?
#
loop_
_entity_poly.entity_id
_entity_poly.type
_entity_poly.pdbx_seq_one_letter_code
_entity_poly.pdbx_strand_id
1 'polypeptide(L)'
;YTDDKVFDIEKRESIKTLLLTLWKKDTEPATRAEEVALSNAVALYIERIKRDADIVPSFNTFYEFVKTDYRAVLEEKKVREKDFDLANFLNVLEPYYRGGEYDYLLNSDKQLDLLHKRFIVFEIDAIKDHPILFPVTTIIIMELFINKMRRLKGIRKMILIEEAWKAIASANMASYIKYLYKTVRKFYGEAVVVTQEVDDIIASPIVKESIINNSDCKILLDQRKYMNKFDAIQALLGLTDKEKGQILSINQANDPSRLYKEVWIGLGGTQSAVYATEVSTEEYLAFTTEETEKMEVYALAEKLGGDIEAAIRQIAERRRNKK
;
A
#
# COMPACT_ATOMS: atom_id res chain seq x y z
N TYR A 1 -12.33 -10.61 4.75
CA TYR A 1 -12.72 -11.74 3.91
C TYR A 1 -14.24 -11.71 3.77
N THR A 2 -14.74 -11.95 2.58
CA THR A 2 -16.12 -11.70 2.20
C THR A 2 -16.98 -12.92 2.48
N ASP A 3 -18.24 -12.73 2.93
CA ASP A 3 -19.25 -13.78 3.12
C ASP A 3 -19.53 -14.60 1.86
N ASP A 4 -19.16 -14.09 0.69
CA ASP A 4 -19.25 -14.85 -0.56
C ASP A 4 -17.98 -15.67 -0.75
N LYS A 5 -18.08 -16.98 -0.61
CA LYS A 5 -17.02 -17.96 -0.93
C LYS A 5 -16.64 -17.93 -2.43
N VAL A 6 -16.52 -16.73 -3.00
CA VAL A 6 -16.13 -16.54 -4.40
C VAL A 6 -14.61 -16.50 -4.47
N PHE A 7 -14.05 -17.62 -4.91
CA PHE A 7 -12.62 -17.75 -5.16
C PHE A 7 -12.41 -17.82 -6.68
N ASP A 8 -12.28 -16.65 -7.30
CA ASP A 8 -11.89 -16.56 -8.70
C ASP A 8 -10.38 -16.86 -8.89
N ILE A 9 -9.93 -16.88 -10.14
CA ILE A 9 -8.52 -17.15 -10.47
C ILE A 9 -7.58 -16.17 -9.77
N GLU A 10 -7.96 -14.91 -9.67
CA GLU A 10 -7.13 -13.86 -9.10
C GLU A 10 -7.02 -13.99 -7.58
N LYS A 11 -8.11 -14.37 -6.91
CA LYS A 11 -8.07 -14.66 -5.47
C LYS A 11 -7.17 -15.86 -5.15
N ARG A 12 -7.16 -16.87 -6.02
CA ARG A 12 -6.23 -18.00 -5.89
C ARG A 12 -4.78 -17.57 -6.04
N GLU A 13 -4.50 -16.71 -7.02
CA GLU A 13 -3.16 -16.15 -7.23
C GLU A 13 -2.71 -15.27 -6.07
N SER A 14 -3.60 -14.46 -5.51
CA SER A 14 -3.31 -13.65 -4.32
C SER A 14 -2.97 -14.51 -3.09
N ILE A 15 -3.74 -15.57 -2.85
CA ILE A 15 -3.46 -16.51 -1.75
C ILE A 15 -2.12 -17.20 -1.98
N LYS A 16 -1.85 -17.66 -3.20
CA LYS A 16 -0.57 -18.27 -3.55
C LYS A 16 0.59 -17.30 -3.32
N THR A 17 0.46 -16.06 -3.76
CA THR A 17 1.49 -15.03 -3.58
C THR A 17 1.75 -14.75 -2.10
N LEU A 18 0.68 -14.65 -1.30
CA LEU A 18 0.82 -14.51 0.15
C LEU A 18 1.60 -15.68 0.75
N LEU A 19 1.22 -16.90 0.43
CA LEU A 19 1.87 -18.11 0.95
C LEU A 19 3.35 -18.20 0.50
N LEU A 20 3.66 -17.80 -0.73
CA LEU A 20 5.04 -17.73 -1.21
C LEU A 20 5.86 -16.69 -0.44
N THR A 21 5.28 -15.52 -0.17
CA THR A 21 5.94 -14.45 0.61
C THR A 21 6.21 -14.88 2.05
N LEU A 22 5.32 -15.70 2.63
CA LEU A 22 5.52 -16.28 3.98
C LEU A 22 6.61 -17.37 4.00
N TRP A 23 6.73 -18.13 2.91
CA TRP A 23 7.59 -19.30 2.84
C TRP A 23 8.98 -19.00 2.31
N LYS A 24 9.09 -18.18 1.25
CA LYS A 24 10.33 -17.94 0.50
C LYS A 24 10.87 -16.54 0.76
N LYS A 25 12.19 -16.40 0.72
CA LYS A 25 12.87 -15.10 0.71
C LYS A 25 12.99 -14.59 -0.72
N ASP A 26 13.08 -13.27 -0.92
CA ASP A 26 13.31 -12.66 -2.25
C ASP A 26 14.63 -13.16 -2.90
N THR A 27 15.60 -13.55 -2.08
CA THR A 27 16.89 -14.11 -2.55
C THR A 27 16.81 -15.59 -2.94
N GLU A 28 15.72 -16.28 -2.62
CA GLU A 28 15.52 -17.70 -2.86
C GLU A 28 14.11 -17.93 -3.43
N PRO A 29 13.90 -17.63 -4.71
CA PRO A 29 12.58 -17.75 -5.32
C PRO A 29 12.13 -19.21 -5.39
N ALA A 30 10.80 -19.40 -5.35
CA ALA A 30 10.22 -20.72 -5.51
C ALA A 30 10.55 -21.31 -6.89
N THR A 31 10.81 -22.60 -6.93
CA THR A 31 10.92 -23.35 -8.16
C THR A 31 9.56 -23.53 -8.81
N ARG A 32 9.54 -23.79 -10.12
CA ARG A 32 8.27 -24.09 -10.83
C ARG A 32 7.50 -25.28 -10.22
N ALA A 33 8.21 -26.28 -9.71
CA ALA A 33 7.58 -27.44 -9.07
C ALA A 33 6.87 -27.04 -7.76
N GLU A 34 7.52 -26.23 -6.95
CA GLU A 34 6.97 -25.68 -5.71
C GLU A 34 5.74 -24.79 -5.99
N GLU A 35 5.82 -23.91 -7.00
CA GLU A 35 4.68 -23.07 -7.40
C GLU A 35 3.47 -23.90 -7.85
N VAL A 36 3.69 -24.96 -8.62
CA VAL A 36 2.63 -25.88 -9.08
C VAL A 36 2.03 -26.63 -7.90
N ALA A 37 2.86 -27.15 -6.99
CA ALA A 37 2.39 -27.82 -5.80
C ALA A 37 1.54 -26.91 -4.93
N LEU A 38 1.99 -25.69 -4.70
CA LEU A 38 1.24 -24.70 -3.92
C LEU A 38 -0.06 -24.29 -4.60
N SER A 39 -0.05 -24.09 -5.92
CA SER A 39 -1.28 -23.80 -6.69
C SER A 39 -2.31 -24.92 -6.56
N ASN A 40 -1.87 -26.18 -6.58
CA ASN A 40 -2.72 -27.34 -6.36
C ASN A 40 -3.27 -27.39 -4.93
N ALA A 41 -2.42 -27.11 -3.92
CA ALA A 41 -2.87 -27.06 -2.53
C ALA A 41 -3.99 -26.02 -2.34
N VAL A 42 -3.80 -24.81 -2.86
CA VAL A 42 -4.80 -23.72 -2.80
C VAL A 42 -6.09 -24.13 -3.52
N ALA A 43 -5.99 -24.70 -4.71
CA ALA A 43 -7.16 -25.12 -5.47
C ALA A 43 -7.98 -26.20 -4.73
N LEU A 44 -7.32 -27.23 -4.22
CA LEU A 44 -7.98 -28.31 -3.49
C LEU A 44 -8.59 -27.84 -2.16
N TYR A 45 -7.91 -26.95 -1.45
CA TYR A 45 -8.45 -26.33 -0.25
C TYR A 45 -9.73 -25.54 -0.54
N ILE A 46 -9.74 -24.75 -1.61
CA ILE A 46 -10.92 -24.02 -2.03
C ILE A 46 -12.08 -24.95 -2.39
N GLU A 47 -11.80 -26.05 -3.08
CA GLU A 47 -12.83 -27.07 -3.36
C GLU A 47 -13.40 -27.68 -2.07
N ARG A 48 -12.55 -27.95 -1.08
CA ARG A 48 -12.98 -28.44 0.25
C ARG A 48 -13.91 -27.43 0.93
N ILE A 49 -13.54 -26.14 0.98
CA ILE A 49 -14.38 -25.09 1.56
C ILE A 49 -15.74 -24.97 0.86
N LYS A 50 -15.77 -25.15 -0.47
CA LYS A 50 -17.03 -25.11 -1.23
C LYS A 50 -17.95 -26.30 -0.92
N ARG A 51 -17.39 -27.46 -0.63
CA ARG A 51 -18.16 -28.68 -0.29
C ARG A 51 -18.65 -28.68 1.14
N ASP A 52 -17.89 -28.10 2.04
CA ASP A 52 -18.18 -28.07 3.47
C ASP A 52 -18.43 -26.63 3.94
N ALA A 53 -19.68 -26.34 4.27
CA ALA A 53 -20.12 -25.01 4.68
C ALA A 53 -19.62 -24.64 6.10
N ASP A 54 -19.31 -25.64 6.93
CA ASP A 54 -18.91 -25.44 8.31
C ASP A 54 -17.44 -24.99 8.44
N ILE A 55 -16.65 -25.17 7.37
CA ILE A 55 -15.27 -24.69 7.35
C ILE A 55 -15.23 -23.17 7.15
N VAL A 56 -14.79 -22.46 8.18
CA VAL A 56 -14.46 -21.03 8.08
C VAL A 56 -13.08 -20.88 7.45
N PRO A 57 -12.95 -20.22 6.27
CA PRO A 57 -11.67 -20.04 5.63
C PRO A 57 -10.72 -19.20 6.48
N SER A 58 -9.60 -19.76 6.89
CA SER A 58 -8.54 -19.10 7.65
C SER A 58 -7.19 -19.71 7.31
N PHE A 59 -6.10 -19.08 7.75
CA PHE A 59 -4.79 -19.70 7.63
C PHE A 59 -4.71 -21.00 8.44
N ASN A 60 -5.31 -21.04 9.62
CA ASN A 60 -5.33 -22.25 10.47
C ASN A 60 -5.97 -23.43 9.74
N THR A 61 -7.14 -23.25 9.13
CA THR A 61 -7.82 -24.33 8.41
C THR A 61 -7.11 -24.75 7.12
N PHE A 62 -6.40 -23.81 6.46
CA PHE A 62 -5.51 -24.13 5.34
C PHE A 62 -4.30 -24.94 5.80
N TYR A 63 -3.64 -24.53 6.90
CA TYR A 63 -2.47 -25.22 7.43
C TYR A 63 -2.80 -26.66 7.83
N GLU A 64 -3.92 -26.87 8.51
CA GLU A 64 -4.41 -28.21 8.88
C GLU A 64 -4.72 -29.06 7.64
N PHE A 65 -5.37 -28.49 6.64
CA PHE A 65 -5.61 -29.17 5.37
C PHE A 65 -4.32 -29.60 4.69
N VAL A 66 -3.30 -28.74 4.66
CA VAL A 66 -2.01 -29.07 4.06
C VAL A 66 -1.30 -30.18 4.86
N LYS A 67 -1.39 -30.13 6.18
CA LYS A 67 -0.78 -31.10 7.08
C LYS A 67 -1.39 -32.50 6.95
N THR A 68 -2.66 -32.60 6.58
CA THR A 68 -3.42 -33.85 6.53
C THR A 68 -3.80 -34.26 5.10
N ASP A 69 -4.82 -33.65 4.53
CA ASP A 69 -5.42 -34.07 3.27
C ASP A 69 -4.47 -33.87 2.08
N TYR A 70 -3.78 -32.72 2.04
CA TYR A 70 -2.86 -32.47 0.93
C TYR A 70 -1.60 -33.34 1.02
N ARG A 71 -1.16 -33.69 2.19
CA ARG A 71 -0.10 -34.71 2.41
C ARG A 71 -0.47 -36.02 1.70
N ALA A 72 -1.68 -36.54 1.94
CA ALA A 72 -2.15 -37.76 1.28
C ALA A 72 -2.16 -37.64 -0.24
N VAL A 73 -2.55 -36.49 -0.79
CA VAL A 73 -2.50 -36.21 -2.23
C VAL A 73 -1.08 -36.24 -2.78
N LEU A 74 -0.12 -35.66 -2.06
CA LEU A 74 1.29 -35.67 -2.48
C LEU A 74 1.86 -37.11 -2.49
N GLU A 75 1.51 -37.89 -1.49
CA GLU A 75 1.91 -39.30 -1.39
C GLU A 75 1.31 -40.13 -2.53
N GLU A 76 0.00 -39.99 -2.79
CA GLU A 76 -0.70 -40.66 -3.90
C GLU A 76 -0.07 -40.31 -5.25
N LYS A 77 0.22 -39.02 -5.48
CA LYS A 77 0.86 -38.55 -6.71
C LYS A 77 2.37 -38.81 -6.76
N LYS A 78 2.94 -39.39 -5.72
CA LYS A 78 4.38 -39.66 -5.60
C LYS A 78 5.24 -38.42 -5.89
N VAL A 79 4.83 -37.25 -5.37
CA VAL A 79 5.61 -36.01 -5.47
C VAL A 79 6.85 -36.17 -4.60
N ARG A 80 8.02 -35.94 -5.21
CA ARG A 80 9.29 -36.11 -4.50
C ARG A 80 9.55 -34.91 -3.59
N GLU A 81 10.17 -35.15 -2.45
CA GLU A 81 10.54 -34.10 -1.48
C GLU A 81 11.35 -32.97 -2.14
N LYS A 82 12.28 -33.29 -3.04
CA LYS A 82 13.04 -32.28 -3.79
C LYS A 82 12.20 -31.38 -4.72
N ASP A 83 10.99 -31.80 -5.09
CA ASP A 83 10.07 -31.07 -5.94
C ASP A 83 9.10 -30.22 -5.09
N PHE A 84 8.77 -30.70 -3.87
CA PHE A 84 8.03 -29.94 -2.86
C PHE A 84 8.28 -30.52 -1.47
N ASP A 85 9.10 -29.84 -0.68
CA ASP A 85 9.39 -30.19 0.71
C ASP A 85 8.25 -29.72 1.62
N LEU A 86 7.29 -30.62 1.84
CA LEU A 86 6.13 -30.37 2.71
C LEU A 86 6.56 -30.11 4.17
N ALA A 87 7.60 -30.79 4.65
CA ALA A 87 8.05 -30.63 6.03
C ALA A 87 8.64 -29.24 6.24
N ASN A 88 9.50 -28.79 5.32
CA ASN A 88 10.04 -27.42 5.32
C ASN A 88 8.90 -26.39 5.21
N PHE A 89 7.95 -26.59 4.27
CA PHE A 89 6.82 -25.69 4.10
C PHE A 89 6.02 -25.51 5.40
N LEU A 90 5.66 -26.60 6.05
CA LEU A 90 4.91 -26.55 7.31
C LEU A 90 5.74 -25.92 8.44
N ASN A 91 7.01 -26.26 8.55
CA ASN A 91 7.90 -25.73 9.60
C ASN A 91 8.07 -24.18 9.47
N VAL A 92 8.29 -23.69 8.26
CA VAL A 92 8.44 -22.24 8.02
C VAL A 92 7.14 -21.47 8.28
N LEU A 93 5.99 -22.11 8.05
CA LEU A 93 4.68 -21.49 8.23
C LEU A 93 4.08 -21.70 9.64
N GLU A 94 4.70 -22.54 10.49
CA GLU A 94 4.23 -22.80 11.85
C GLU A 94 4.05 -21.54 12.72
N PRO A 95 4.92 -20.51 12.63
CA PRO A 95 4.74 -19.27 13.39
C PRO A 95 3.42 -18.53 13.14
N TYR A 96 2.79 -18.75 11.99
CA TYR A 96 1.49 -18.15 11.64
C TYR A 96 0.29 -19.02 11.98
N TYR A 97 0.52 -20.26 12.39
CA TYR A 97 -0.49 -21.19 12.84
C TYR A 97 -0.85 -20.95 14.31
N ARG A 98 -1.96 -21.49 14.74
CA ARG A 98 -2.56 -21.35 16.07
C ARG A 98 -1.54 -21.44 17.20
N GLY A 99 -1.43 -20.37 17.97
CA GLY A 99 -0.49 -20.25 19.10
C GLY A 99 0.94 -19.88 18.70
N GLY A 100 1.23 -19.70 17.41
CA GLY A 100 2.51 -19.17 16.94
C GLY A 100 2.64 -17.65 17.11
N GLU A 101 3.85 -17.13 16.97
CA GLU A 101 4.17 -15.70 17.18
C GLU A 101 3.32 -14.76 16.35
N TYR A 102 2.96 -15.15 15.12
CA TYR A 102 2.22 -14.35 14.14
C TYR A 102 0.79 -14.87 13.88
N ASP A 103 0.25 -15.71 14.77
CA ASP A 103 -1.11 -16.26 14.64
C ASP A 103 -2.16 -15.16 14.42
N TYR A 104 -2.05 -14.05 15.15
CA TYR A 104 -2.95 -12.90 15.07
C TYR A 104 -3.01 -12.24 13.69
N LEU A 105 -1.98 -12.43 12.87
CA LEU A 105 -1.87 -11.73 11.56
C LEU A 105 -2.85 -12.29 10.51
N LEU A 106 -3.10 -13.60 10.52
CA LEU A 106 -3.85 -14.30 9.49
C LEU A 106 -5.11 -15.04 10.00
N ASN A 107 -5.36 -15.05 11.31
CA ASN A 107 -6.40 -15.84 11.96
C ASN A 107 -7.31 -15.02 12.88
N SER A 108 -7.66 -13.80 12.48
CA SER A 108 -8.56 -12.97 13.27
C SER A 108 -9.99 -13.51 13.25
N ASP A 109 -10.58 -13.69 14.43
CA ASP A 109 -12.01 -14.03 14.61
C ASP A 109 -12.93 -12.83 14.35
N LYS A 110 -12.36 -11.62 14.31
CA LYS A 110 -13.10 -10.38 14.07
C LYS A 110 -13.14 -10.08 12.58
N GLN A 111 -14.31 -10.19 11.99
CA GLN A 111 -14.55 -9.69 10.64
C GLN A 111 -14.71 -8.17 10.68
N LEU A 112 -13.72 -7.46 10.16
CA LEU A 112 -13.85 -6.03 9.90
C LEU A 112 -14.48 -5.85 8.52
N ASP A 113 -15.68 -5.24 8.46
CA ASP A 113 -16.27 -4.83 7.19
C ASP A 113 -15.50 -3.60 6.66
N LEU A 114 -14.37 -3.86 6.03
CA LEU A 114 -13.59 -2.82 5.36
C LEU A 114 -14.12 -2.54 3.94
N LEU A 115 -14.96 -3.40 3.39
CA LEU A 115 -15.48 -3.21 2.02
C LEU A 115 -16.29 -1.91 1.91
N HIS A 116 -17.17 -1.64 2.86
CA HIS A 116 -18.08 -0.50 2.84
C HIS A 116 -17.52 0.76 3.55
N LYS A 117 -16.37 0.68 4.21
CA LYS A 117 -15.73 1.85 4.80
C LYS A 117 -15.21 2.78 3.71
N ARG A 118 -15.59 4.06 3.78
CA ARG A 118 -15.21 5.08 2.77
C ARG A 118 -13.78 5.57 2.94
N PHE A 119 -13.31 5.67 4.17
CA PHE A 119 -11.96 6.13 4.49
C PHE A 119 -11.28 5.11 5.40
N ILE A 120 -10.13 4.62 4.96
CA ILE A 120 -9.33 3.62 5.66
C ILE A 120 -7.89 4.10 5.64
N VAL A 121 -7.26 4.11 6.79
CA VAL A 121 -5.84 4.40 6.94
C VAL A 121 -5.17 3.18 7.57
N PHE A 122 -4.09 2.73 6.98
CA PHE A 122 -3.22 1.72 7.54
C PHE A 122 -1.91 2.39 7.96
N GLU A 123 -1.72 2.52 9.27
CA GLU A 123 -0.44 2.98 9.82
C GLU A 123 0.50 1.79 9.95
N ILE A 124 1.56 1.79 9.15
CA ILE A 124 2.51 0.67 9.06
C ILE A 124 3.95 1.08 9.43
N ASP A 125 4.15 2.29 9.92
CA ASP A 125 5.49 2.80 10.25
C ASP A 125 6.20 1.93 11.29
N ALA A 126 5.46 1.44 12.30
CA ALA A 126 6.03 0.58 13.34
C ALA A 126 6.58 -0.76 12.83
N ILE A 127 6.10 -1.23 11.67
CA ILE A 127 6.51 -2.53 11.09
C ILE A 127 7.33 -2.37 9.81
N LYS A 128 7.61 -1.15 9.37
CA LYS A 128 8.24 -0.86 8.06
C LYS A 128 9.58 -1.54 7.81
N ASP A 129 10.35 -1.76 8.87
CA ASP A 129 11.66 -2.41 8.81
C ASP A 129 11.59 -3.90 9.21
N HIS A 130 10.39 -4.42 9.51
CA HIS A 130 10.22 -5.82 9.88
C HIS A 130 10.15 -6.71 8.63
N PRO A 131 11.09 -7.67 8.46
CA PRO A 131 11.27 -8.40 7.21
C PRO A 131 10.09 -9.29 6.82
N ILE A 132 9.24 -9.63 7.77
CA ILE A 132 8.06 -10.50 7.58
C ILE A 132 6.77 -9.68 7.61
N LEU A 133 6.54 -8.89 8.66
CA LEU A 133 5.26 -8.21 8.87
C LEU A 133 4.96 -7.18 7.79
N PHE A 134 5.96 -6.42 7.35
CA PHE A 134 5.77 -5.39 6.35
C PHE A 134 5.31 -5.93 4.98
N PRO A 135 6.00 -6.92 4.35
CA PRO A 135 5.55 -7.48 3.08
C PRO A 135 4.17 -8.13 3.18
N VAL A 136 3.91 -8.89 4.23
CA VAL A 136 2.63 -9.60 4.43
C VAL A 136 1.48 -8.62 4.60
N THR A 137 1.62 -7.63 5.49
CA THR A 137 0.61 -6.59 5.71
C THR A 137 0.33 -5.82 4.43
N THR A 138 1.36 -5.49 3.67
CA THR A 138 1.20 -4.75 2.42
C THR A 138 0.44 -5.56 1.37
N ILE A 139 0.69 -6.87 1.25
CA ILE A 139 -0.09 -7.76 0.36
C ILE A 139 -1.57 -7.80 0.79
N ILE A 140 -1.86 -7.89 2.09
CA ILE A 140 -3.23 -7.88 2.61
C ILE A 140 -3.94 -6.56 2.27
N ILE A 141 -3.28 -5.42 2.43
CA ILE A 141 -3.81 -4.09 2.08
C ILE A 141 -4.11 -4.01 0.59
N MET A 142 -3.18 -4.45 -0.26
CA MET A 142 -3.35 -4.44 -1.71
C MET A 142 -4.50 -5.34 -2.15
N GLU A 143 -4.61 -6.53 -1.58
CA GLU A 143 -5.72 -7.45 -1.84
C GLU A 143 -7.07 -6.84 -1.45
N LEU A 144 -7.14 -6.16 -0.30
CA LEU A 144 -8.33 -5.44 0.12
C LEU A 144 -8.71 -4.36 -0.91
N PHE A 145 -7.74 -3.57 -1.37
CA PHE A 145 -7.99 -2.52 -2.36
C PHE A 145 -8.48 -3.11 -3.70
N ILE A 146 -7.84 -4.16 -4.20
CA ILE A 146 -8.26 -4.85 -5.43
C ILE A 146 -9.69 -5.38 -5.30
N ASN A 147 -10.02 -5.96 -4.17
CA ASN A 147 -11.38 -6.46 -3.89
C ASN A 147 -12.40 -5.30 -3.90
N LYS A 148 -12.12 -4.19 -3.20
CA LYS A 148 -12.97 -2.99 -3.23
C LYS A 148 -13.11 -2.45 -4.66
N MET A 149 -12.01 -2.38 -5.39
CA MET A 149 -11.96 -1.87 -6.76
C MET A 149 -12.92 -2.64 -7.68
N ARG A 150 -13.00 -3.96 -7.54
CA ARG A 150 -13.85 -4.83 -8.38
C ARG A 150 -15.30 -4.88 -7.94
N ARG A 151 -15.55 -4.93 -6.65
CA ARG A 151 -16.91 -5.11 -6.10
C ARG A 151 -17.71 -3.82 -6.09
N LEU A 152 -17.10 -2.68 -5.80
CA LEU A 152 -17.77 -1.39 -5.72
C LEU A 152 -17.84 -0.74 -7.12
N LYS A 153 -18.71 -1.24 -7.98
CA LYS A 153 -18.92 -0.68 -9.33
C LYS A 153 -19.53 0.71 -9.27
N GLY A 154 -19.08 1.61 -10.16
CA GLY A 154 -19.60 2.98 -10.27
C GLY A 154 -19.18 3.93 -9.15
N ILE A 155 -18.44 3.49 -8.16
CA ILE A 155 -17.91 4.31 -7.07
C ILE A 155 -16.45 4.63 -7.34
N ARG A 156 -16.03 5.90 -7.23
CA ARG A 156 -14.62 6.28 -7.28
C ARG A 156 -13.88 5.74 -6.07
N LYS A 157 -12.71 5.23 -6.32
CA LYS A 157 -11.82 4.67 -5.29
C LYS A 157 -10.42 5.22 -5.50
N MET A 158 -9.73 5.50 -4.40
CA MET A 158 -8.35 5.93 -4.42
C MET A 158 -7.53 5.05 -3.46
N ILE A 159 -6.36 4.66 -3.90
CA ILE A 159 -5.30 4.19 -3.01
C ILE A 159 -4.17 5.21 -3.06
N LEU A 160 -3.76 5.69 -1.88
CA LEU A 160 -2.60 6.55 -1.73
C LEU A 160 -1.54 5.76 -0.96
N ILE A 161 -0.36 5.65 -1.54
CA ILE A 161 0.78 4.93 -0.97
C ILE A 161 1.86 5.96 -0.69
N GLU A 162 2.03 6.27 0.57
CA GLU A 162 3.07 7.16 1.04
C GLU A 162 4.37 6.37 1.29
N GLU A 163 5.52 6.99 1.07
CA GLU A 163 6.83 6.34 1.12
C GLU A 163 6.89 5.03 0.31
N ALA A 164 6.31 5.04 -0.89
CA ALA A 164 6.12 3.87 -1.75
C ALA A 164 7.42 3.11 -2.08
N TRP A 165 8.58 3.75 -1.97
CA TRP A 165 9.89 3.14 -2.25
C TRP A 165 10.17 1.90 -1.39
N LYS A 166 9.73 1.88 -0.13
CA LYS A 166 9.87 0.71 0.74
C LYS A 166 9.04 -0.48 0.25
N ALA A 167 7.82 -0.20 -0.16
CA ALA A 167 6.95 -1.22 -0.76
C ALA A 167 7.49 -1.71 -2.11
N ILE A 168 8.11 -0.83 -2.89
CA ILE A 168 8.65 -1.11 -4.23
C ILE A 168 9.94 -1.96 -4.17
N ALA A 169 10.67 -1.93 -3.08
CA ALA A 169 11.90 -2.70 -2.92
C ALA A 169 11.69 -4.22 -3.00
N SER A 170 10.51 -4.72 -2.66
CA SER A 170 10.14 -6.13 -2.81
C SER A 170 9.65 -6.42 -4.25
N ALA A 171 10.17 -7.48 -4.88
CA ALA A 171 9.79 -7.89 -6.23
C ALA A 171 8.28 -8.22 -6.36
N ASN A 172 7.72 -8.85 -5.33
CA ASN A 172 6.29 -9.16 -5.27
C ASN A 172 5.44 -7.88 -5.24
N MET A 173 5.82 -6.91 -4.42
CA MET A 173 5.13 -5.63 -4.33
C MET A 173 5.26 -4.80 -5.60
N ALA A 174 6.43 -4.78 -6.21
CA ALA A 174 6.65 -4.12 -7.50
C ALA A 174 5.68 -4.65 -8.57
N SER A 175 5.43 -5.97 -8.58
CA SER A 175 4.47 -6.60 -9.49
C SER A 175 3.03 -6.19 -9.19
N TYR A 176 2.63 -6.05 -7.92
CA TYR A 176 1.32 -5.54 -7.53
C TYR A 176 1.12 -4.09 -7.94
N ILE A 177 2.10 -3.22 -7.69
CA ILE A 177 2.04 -1.81 -8.08
C ILE A 177 1.94 -1.70 -9.61
N LYS A 178 2.71 -2.49 -10.35
CA LYS A 178 2.62 -2.57 -11.80
C LYS A 178 1.22 -2.97 -12.27
N TYR A 179 0.63 -3.99 -11.67
CA TYR A 179 -0.74 -4.41 -11.95
C TYR A 179 -1.74 -3.29 -11.65
N LEU A 180 -1.60 -2.66 -10.48
CA LEU A 180 -2.46 -1.57 -10.04
C LEU A 180 -2.48 -0.41 -11.06
N TYR A 181 -1.32 0.13 -11.42
CA TYR A 181 -1.20 1.23 -12.38
C TYR A 181 -1.75 0.90 -13.77
N LYS A 182 -1.66 -0.35 -14.21
CA LYS A 182 -2.21 -0.79 -15.49
C LYS A 182 -3.73 -0.99 -15.49
N THR A 183 -4.33 -1.22 -14.33
CA THR A 183 -5.72 -1.71 -14.26
C THR A 183 -6.67 -0.79 -13.51
N VAL A 184 -6.21 0.01 -12.57
CA VAL A 184 -7.03 0.80 -11.64
C VAL A 184 -8.06 1.67 -12.37
N ARG A 185 -7.70 2.29 -13.47
CA ARG A 185 -8.58 3.15 -14.29
C ARG A 185 -9.80 2.39 -14.83
N LYS A 186 -9.65 1.10 -15.19
CA LYS A 186 -10.75 0.27 -15.71
C LYS A 186 -11.85 0.04 -14.67
N PHE A 187 -11.53 0.21 -13.40
CA PHE A 187 -12.45 0.01 -12.28
C PHE A 187 -12.85 1.30 -11.59
N TYR A 188 -12.71 2.44 -12.29
CA TYR A 188 -13.04 3.76 -11.75
C TYR A 188 -12.24 4.06 -10.45
N GLY A 189 -10.96 3.72 -10.49
CA GLY A 189 -10.02 3.90 -9.40
C GLY A 189 -8.85 4.79 -9.76
N GLU A 190 -8.20 5.31 -8.75
CA GLU A 190 -7.00 6.14 -8.81
C GLU A 190 -5.91 5.53 -7.96
N ALA A 191 -4.68 5.51 -8.45
CA ALA A 191 -3.50 5.13 -7.70
C ALA A 191 -2.59 6.34 -7.56
N VAL A 192 -2.28 6.70 -6.32
CA VAL A 192 -1.40 7.82 -5.99
C VAL A 192 -0.19 7.27 -5.23
N VAL A 193 0.99 7.60 -5.70
CA VAL A 193 2.26 7.28 -5.05
C VAL A 193 2.91 8.58 -4.64
N VAL A 194 3.31 8.67 -3.38
CA VAL A 194 4.04 9.80 -2.84
C VAL A 194 5.45 9.34 -2.46
N THR A 195 6.45 10.09 -2.86
CA THR A 195 7.85 9.86 -2.49
C THR A 195 8.55 11.16 -2.21
N GLN A 196 9.50 11.13 -1.30
CA GLN A 196 10.36 12.28 -0.99
C GLN A 196 11.54 12.37 -1.94
N GLU A 197 11.96 11.25 -2.53
CA GLU A 197 13.11 11.17 -3.43
C GLU A 197 12.74 10.44 -4.73
N VAL A 198 13.04 11.07 -5.86
CA VAL A 198 12.79 10.48 -7.18
C VAL A 198 13.71 9.28 -7.44
N ASP A 199 14.90 9.29 -6.85
CA ASP A 199 15.86 8.20 -6.95
C ASP A 199 15.29 6.86 -6.45
N ASP A 200 14.36 6.89 -5.49
CA ASP A 200 13.69 5.69 -4.97
C ASP A 200 12.80 5.01 -6.03
N ILE A 201 12.14 5.81 -6.86
CA ILE A 201 11.35 5.27 -7.99
C ILE A 201 12.26 4.71 -9.08
N ILE A 202 13.43 5.34 -9.30
CA ILE A 202 14.40 4.96 -10.33
C ILE A 202 15.07 3.62 -9.99
N ALA A 203 15.27 3.34 -8.71
CA ALA A 203 15.99 2.14 -8.23
C ALA A 203 15.30 0.83 -8.66
N SER A 204 13.98 0.83 -8.91
CA SER A 204 13.27 -0.33 -9.41
C SER A 204 12.89 -0.16 -10.89
N PRO A 205 13.57 -0.83 -11.83
CA PRO A 205 13.25 -0.76 -13.26
C PRO A 205 11.81 -1.15 -13.59
N ILE A 206 11.26 -2.12 -12.86
CA ILE A 206 9.89 -2.62 -13.06
C ILE A 206 8.86 -1.55 -12.74
N VAL A 207 9.10 -0.78 -11.69
CA VAL A 207 8.15 0.21 -11.18
C VAL A 207 8.31 1.55 -11.87
N LYS A 208 9.56 1.94 -12.16
CA LYS A 208 9.87 3.17 -12.89
C LYS A 208 9.01 3.31 -14.14
N GLU A 209 9.08 2.35 -15.05
CA GLU A 209 8.29 2.38 -16.28
C GLU A 209 6.79 2.31 -16.02
N SER A 210 6.38 1.53 -15.05
CA SER A 210 4.96 1.31 -14.78
C SER A 210 4.29 2.50 -14.12
N ILE A 211 4.92 3.16 -13.16
CA ILE A 211 4.39 4.34 -12.48
C ILE A 211 4.45 5.55 -13.43
N ILE A 212 5.62 5.85 -13.97
CA ILE A 212 5.84 7.08 -14.73
C ILE A 212 5.01 7.09 -16.02
N ASN A 213 4.99 5.97 -16.75
CA ASN A 213 4.28 5.89 -18.03
C ASN A 213 2.75 5.82 -17.89
N ASN A 214 2.25 5.44 -16.71
CA ASN A 214 0.81 5.35 -16.46
C ASN A 214 0.30 6.46 -15.51
N SER A 215 1.16 7.40 -15.10
CA SER A 215 0.75 8.55 -14.27
C SER A 215 0.41 9.72 -15.17
N ASP A 216 -0.88 9.96 -15.39
CA ASP A 216 -1.38 11.09 -16.16
C ASP A 216 -1.21 12.42 -15.39
N CYS A 217 -1.24 12.39 -14.06
CA CYS A 217 -1.04 13.54 -13.21
C CYS A 217 0.30 13.45 -12.47
N LYS A 218 1.11 14.49 -12.58
CA LYS A 218 2.36 14.64 -11.83
C LYS A 218 2.28 15.90 -10.99
N ILE A 219 2.55 15.78 -9.70
CA ILE A 219 2.52 16.90 -8.75
C ILE A 219 3.92 17.01 -8.14
N LEU A 220 4.55 18.16 -8.31
CA LEU A 220 5.86 18.42 -7.72
C LEU A 220 5.79 19.60 -6.74
N LEU A 221 6.28 19.34 -5.56
CA LEU A 221 6.50 20.36 -4.53
C LEU A 221 7.86 21.04 -4.78
N ASP A 222 8.33 21.83 -3.83
CA ASP A 222 9.59 22.55 -3.89
C ASP A 222 10.78 21.61 -4.17
N GLN A 223 11.45 21.81 -5.30
CA GLN A 223 12.57 21.00 -5.77
C GLN A 223 13.95 21.70 -5.65
N ARG A 224 14.04 22.82 -4.94
CA ARG A 224 15.29 23.61 -4.85
C ARG A 224 16.48 22.81 -4.31
N LYS A 225 16.24 21.88 -3.39
CA LYS A 225 17.28 20.99 -2.86
C LYS A 225 17.90 20.09 -3.94
N TYR A 226 17.19 19.85 -5.05
CA TYR A 226 17.64 18.99 -6.15
C TYR A 226 18.08 19.76 -7.40
N MET A 227 18.25 21.08 -7.32
CA MET A 227 18.57 21.94 -8.47
C MET A 227 19.74 21.42 -9.31
N ASN A 228 20.80 20.96 -8.66
CA ASN A 228 22.00 20.44 -9.33
C ASN A 228 21.81 19.07 -10.03
N LYS A 229 20.75 18.33 -9.69
CA LYS A 229 20.40 17.01 -10.23
C LYS A 229 19.13 17.03 -11.04
N PHE A 230 18.52 18.20 -11.23
CA PHE A 230 17.19 18.32 -11.81
C PHE A 230 17.09 17.82 -13.25
N ASP A 231 18.21 17.82 -14.00
CA ASP A 231 18.24 17.29 -15.38
C ASP A 231 17.89 15.80 -15.42
N ALA A 232 18.30 15.03 -14.43
CA ALA A 232 17.93 13.63 -14.31
C ALA A 232 16.42 13.46 -14.02
N ILE A 233 15.86 14.32 -13.17
CA ILE A 233 14.42 14.35 -12.86
C ILE A 233 13.62 14.77 -14.11
N GLN A 234 14.10 15.79 -14.82
CA GLN A 234 13.50 16.26 -16.07
C GLN A 234 13.43 15.14 -17.12
N ALA A 235 14.53 14.45 -17.35
CA ALA A 235 14.60 13.34 -18.30
C ALA A 235 13.70 12.17 -17.87
N LEU A 236 13.69 11.85 -16.58
CA LEU A 236 12.89 10.76 -16.02
C LEU A 236 11.38 11.01 -16.19
N LEU A 237 10.93 12.21 -15.86
CA LEU A 237 9.51 12.57 -15.87
C LEU A 237 9.05 13.07 -17.27
N GLY A 238 9.95 13.21 -18.23
CA GLY A 238 9.67 13.71 -19.58
C GLY A 238 9.23 15.17 -19.60
N LEU A 239 9.85 16.03 -18.76
CA LEU A 239 9.49 17.43 -18.62
C LEU A 239 10.17 18.28 -19.68
N THR A 240 9.46 19.29 -20.17
CA THR A 240 10.01 20.33 -21.07
C THR A 240 10.87 21.32 -20.29
N ASP A 241 11.70 22.11 -20.99
CA ASP A 241 12.49 23.18 -20.37
C ASP A 241 11.62 24.26 -19.72
N LYS A 242 10.43 24.51 -20.30
CA LYS A 242 9.44 25.43 -19.72
C LYS A 242 8.95 24.90 -18.36
N GLU A 243 8.60 23.63 -18.30
CA GLU A 243 8.14 22.98 -17.05
C GLU A 243 9.24 22.94 -16.01
N LYS A 244 10.48 22.64 -16.40
CA LYS A 244 11.64 22.75 -15.51
C LYS A 244 11.76 24.15 -14.91
N GLY A 245 11.66 25.21 -15.73
CA GLY A 245 11.70 26.57 -15.25
C GLY A 245 10.58 26.89 -14.26
N GLN A 246 9.36 26.43 -14.53
CA GLN A 246 8.21 26.58 -13.62
C GLN A 246 8.46 25.88 -12.29
N ILE A 247 8.90 24.62 -12.32
CA ILE A 247 9.11 23.81 -11.12
C ILE A 247 10.22 24.41 -10.24
N LEU A 248 11.30 24.84 -10.84
CA LEU A 248 12.42 25.45 -10.12
C LEU A 248 12.09 26.86 -9.57
N SER A 249 11.04 27.51 -10.07
CA SER A 249 10.56 28.81 -9.57
C SER A 249 9.66 28.71 -8.32
N ILE A 250 9.17 27.53 -8.00
CA ILE A 250 8.24 27.30 -6.88
C ILE A 250 8.85 27.83 -5.58
N ASN A 251 8.06 28.61 -4.86
CA ASN A 251 8.42 29.20 -3.54
C ASN A 251 9.73 30.01 -3.50
N GLN A 252 10.26 30.43 -4.64
CA GLN A 252 11.51 31.22 -4.67
C GLN A 252 11.40 32.56 -3.92
N ALA A 253 10.24 33.19 -3.99
CA ALA A 253 10.03 34.48 -3.33
C ALA A 253 10.15 34.42 -1.80
N ASN A 254 9.95 33.22 -1.22
CA ASN A 254 10.04 32.95 0.21
C ASN A 254 9.46 34.06 1.12
N ASP A 255 8.34 34.64 0.68
CA ASP A 255 7.69 35.77 1.33
C ASP A 255 6.87 35.26 2.53
N PRO A 256 7.24 35.59 3.78
CA PRO A 256 6.54 35.10 4.96
C PRO A 256 5.11 35.66 5.10
N SER A 257 4.77 36.71 4.35
CA SER A 257 3.41 37.27 4.36
C SER A 257 2.41 36.42 3.53
N ARG A 258 2.92 35.55 2.66
CA ARG A 258 2.07 34.68 1.85
C ARG A 258 1.51 33.55 2.68
N LEU A 259 0.20 33.41 2.65
CA LEU A 259 -0.55 32.33 3.34
C LEU A 259 -0.64 31.06 2.51
N TYR A 260 0.00 31.00 1.34
CA TYR A 260 -0.03 29.84 0.45
C TYR A 260 1.38 29.31 0.17
N LYS A 261 1.44 28.06 -0.20
CA LYS A 261 2.61 27.42 -0.82
C LYS A 261 2.31 27.14 -2.29
N GLU A 262 3.33 27.22 -3.11
CA GLU A 262 3.20 26.92 -4.54
C GLU A 262 3.45 25.45 -4.80
N VAL A 263 2.73 24.90 -5.77
CA VAL A 263 2.84 23.51 -6.24
C VAL A 263 2.73 23.51 -7.77
N TRP A 264 3.56 22.72 -8.43
CA TRP A 264 3.43 22.49 -9.86
C TRP A 264 2.59 21.24 -10.10
N ILE A 265 1.65 21.34 -11.04
CA ILE A 265 0.80 20.21 -11.47
C ILE A 265 0.87 20.11 -12.99
N GLY A 266 1.24 18.91 -13.48
CA GLY A 266 1.23 18.57 -14.89
C GLY A 266 0.22 17.45 -15.16
N LEU A 267 -0.58 17.61 -16.22
CA LEU A 267 -1.64 16.70 -16.64
C LEU A 267 -1.36 16.17 -18.05
N GLY A 268 -0.98 14.89 -18.14
CA GLY A 268 -0.87 14.15 -19.39
C GLY A 268 0.03 14.76 -20.46
N GLY A 269 1.00 15.62 -20.08
CA GLY A 269 1.87 16.33 -21.03
C GLY A 269 1.18 17.43 -21.85
N THR A 270 -0.10 17.70 -21.59
CA THR A 270 -0.89 18.68 -22.36
C THR A 270 -1.07 19.99 -21.62
N GLN A 271 -1.14 19.97 -20.32
CA GLN A 271 -1.33 21.12 -19.45
C GLN A 271 -0.41 21.05 -18.25
N SER A 272 0.25 22.15 -17.94
CA SER A 272 1.02 22.28 -16.71
C SER A 272 1.00 23.71 -16.22
N ALA A 273 0.92 23.89 -14.90
CA ALA A 273 0.95 25.20 -14.28
C ALA A 273 1.43 25.11 -12.81
N VAL A 274 1.84 26.25 -12.29
CA VAL A 274 2.08 26.45 -10.87
C VAL A 274 0.81 26.98 -10.22
N TYR A 275 0.40 26.38 -9.14
CA TYR A 275 -0.79 26.74 -8.37
C TYR A 275 -0.41 27.18 -6.97
N ALA A 276 -1.15 28.12 -6.43
CA ALA A 276 -1.08 28.48 -5.01
C ALA A 276 -2.02 27.54 -4.21
N THR A 277 -1.48 26.91 -3.18
CA THR A 277 -2.25 26.10 -2.26
C THR A 277 -2.35 26.82 -0.94
N GLU A 278 -3.55 27.32 -0.63
CA GLU A 278 -3.87 27.99 0.62
C GLU A 278 -4.83 27.12 1.43
N VAL A 279 -4.58 27.03 2.72
CA VAL A 279 -5.46 26.33 3.68
C VAL A 279 -5.83 27.31 4.79
N SER A 280 -6.97 27.08 5.42
CA SER A 280 -7.36 27.85 6.61
C SER A 280 -6.36 27.60 7.75
N THR A 281 -6.34 28.50 8.72
CA THR A 281 -5.50 28.30 9.92
C THR A 281 -5.93 27.03 10.68
N GLU A 282 -7.20 26.71 10.66
CA GLU A 282 -7.74 25.49 11.24
C GLU A 282 -7.22 24.24 10.55
N GLU A 283 -7.27 24.21 9.21
CA GLU A 283 -6.73 23.09 8.43
C GLU A 283 -5.22 22.96 8.61
N TYR A 284 -4.50 24.07 8.59
CA TYR A 284 -3.06 24.05 8.87
C TYR A 284 -2.73 23.42 10.21
N LEU A 285 -3.43 23.82 11.28
CA LEU A 285 -3.23 23.27 12.63
C LEU A 285 -3.65 21.79 12.74
N ALA A 286 -4.60 21.34 11.92
CA ALA A 286 -4.99 19.94 11.87
C ALA A 286 -3.94 19.04 11.19
N PHE A 287 -3.17 19.60 10.23
CA PHE A 287 -2.22 18.84 9.42
C PHE A 287 -0.75 19.11 9.76
N THR A 288 -0.47 20.15 10.57
CA THR A 288 0.93 20.50 10.89
C THR A 288 1.65 19.37 11.61
N THR A 289 2.89 19.11 11.18
CA THR A 289 3.82 18.19 11.84
C THR A 289 4.84 18.93 12.70
N GLU A 290 4.75 20.28 12.78
CA GLU A 290 5.62 21.08 13.59
C GLU A 290 5.33 20.83 15.07
N GLU A 291 6.35 20.43 15.83
CA GLU A 291 6.18 19.87 17.17
C GLU A 291 5.61 20.90 18.16
N THR A 292 6.07 22.15 18.12
CA THR A 292 5.58 23.19 19.04
C THR A 292 4.11 23.52 18.80
N GLU A 293 3.68 23.55 17.55
CA GLU A 293 2.29 23.79 17.18
C GLU A 293 1.37 22.61 17.56
N LYS A 294 1.84 21.38 17.33
CA LYS A 294 1.13 20.18 17.79
C LYS A 294 0.95 20.17 19.31
N MET A 295 2.03 20.47 20.05
CA MET A 295 1.97 20.52 21.51
C MET A 295 1.05 21.63 22.01
N GLU A 296 1.00 22.80 21.34
CA GLU A 296 0.01 23.85 21.66
C GLU A 296 -1.44 23.33 21.53
N VAL A 297 -1.72 22.62 20.43
CA VAL A 297 -3.05 22.05 20.19
C VAL A 297 -3.41 20.99 21.25
N TYR A 298 -2.50 20.05 21.53
CA TYR A 298 -2.76 18.98 22.49
C TYR A 298 -2.92 19.50 23.92
N ALA A 299 -2.04 20.44 24.34
CA ALA A 299 -2.14 21.05 25.66
C ALA A 299 -3.47 21.83 25.88
N LEU A 300 -3.99 22.46 24.83
CA LEU A 300 -5.30 23.11 24.91
C LEU A 300 -6.44 22.09 24.85
N ALA A 301 -6.34 21.07 24.00
CA ALA A 301 -7.32 20.00 23.94
C ALA A 301 -7.50 19.29 25.28
N GLU A 302 -6.40 18.99 25.98
CA GLU A 302 -6.45 18.40 27.31
C GLU A 302 -7.27 19.24 28.29
N LYS A 303 -7.10 20.59 28.27
CA LYS A 303 -7.89 21.53 29.08
C LYS A 303 -9.38 21.58 28.70
N LEU A 304 -9.70 21.18 27.46
CA LEU A 304 -11.05 21.12 26.92
C LEU A 304 -11.65 19.70 26.96
N GLY A 305 -11.13 18.83 27.82
CA GLY A 305 -11.63 17.47 27.98
C GLY A 305 -11.31 16.53 26.82
N GLY A 306 -10.26 16.81 26.06
CA GLY A 306 -9.82 16.02 24.92
C GLY A 306 -10.36 16.48 23.57
N ASP A 307 -11.10 17.59 23.52
CA ASP A 307 -11.68 18.14 22.29
C ASP A 307 -10.62 18.87 21.46
N ILE A 308 -10.01 18.14 20.50
CA ILE A 308 -8.99 18.66 19.59
C ILE A 308 -9.57 19.70 18.63
N GLU A 309 -10.80 19.51 18.15
CA GLU A 309 -11.44 20.43 17.21
C GLU A 309 -11.69 21.78 17.86
N ALA A 310 -12.21 21.82 19.09
CA ALA A 310 -12.40 23.04 19.85
C ALA A 310 -11.07 23.74 20.14
N ALA A 311 -10.00 23.00 20.44
CA ALA A 311 -8.65 23.54 20.65
C ALA A 311 -8.12 24.22 19.38
N ILE A 312 -8.19 23.56 18.23
CA ILE A 312 -7.80 24.11 16.94
C ILE A 312 -8.55 25.40 16.64
N ARG A 313 -9.87 25.42 16.77
CA ARG A 313 -10.70 26.60 16.52
C ARG A 313 -10.29 27.78 17.40
N GLN A 314 -10.08 27.56 18.70
CA GLN A 314 -9.65 28.62 19.63
C GLN A 314 -8.27 29.18 19.29
N ILE A 315 -7.31 28.31 18.93
CA ILE A 315 -5.97 28.77 18.53
C ILE A 315 -6.05 29.57 17.23
N ALA A 316 -6.82 29.09 16.25
CA ALA A 316 -7.00 29.78 14.98
C ALA A 316 -7.63 31.17 15.17
N GLU A 317 -8.64 31.28 16.01
CA GLU A 317 -9.27 32.56 16.34
C GLU A 317 -8.29 33.52 17.03
N ARG A 318 -7.49 33.04 17.99
CA ARG A 318 -6.45 33.84 18.64
C ARG A 318 -5.40 34.35 17.64
N ARG A 319 -5.02 33.53 16.65
CA ARG A 319 -4.05 33.90 15.59
C ARG A 319 -4.65 34.94 14.64
N ARG A 320 -5.92 34.87 14.30
CA ARG A 320 -6.63 35.88 13.49
C ARG A 320 -6.73 37.24 14.19
N ASN A 321 -7.02 37.22 15.50
CA ASN A 321 -7.19 38.45 16.28
C ASN A 321 -5.85 39.15 16.65
N LYS A 322 -4.71 38.48 16.39
CA LYS A 322 -3.38 39.09 16.59
C LYS A 322 -2.80 39.75 15.32
N LYS A 323 -3.42 39.54 14.17
CA LYS A 323 -3.12 40.21 12.89
C LYS A 323 -3.96 41.47 12.73
#